data_0efc5773d9b5acc53bbe56e057e4bde5
#
_entry.id   0efc5773d9b5acc53bbe56e057e4bde5
#
_cell.length_a   1.000
_cell.length_b   1.000
_cell.length_c   1.000
_cell.angle_alpha   90.00
_cell.angle_beta   90.00
_cell.angle_gamma   90.00
#
_symmetry.space_group_name_H-M   'P 1'
#
loop_
_entity.id
_entity.type
_entity.pdbx_description
1 polymer ?
#
loop_
_entity_poly.entity_id
_entity_poly.type
_entity_poly.pdbx_seq_one_letter_code
_entity_poly.pdbx_strand_id
1 'polypeptide(L)'
;MIKKRARGNLSPNSGAKARRKGHNFERLIRKRLLPIYPKCQTSRYASKMLDDNGIDFVGTYPFVIQAKHVERGVNPQKILSEMIIEKGDIPVLFHKKKGYRTIATMWLDDWLENTTKLVVEKIL
;
A
#
# COMPACT_ATOMS: atom_id res chain seq x y z
N MET A 1 18.01 -27.27 -20.73
CA MET A 1 18.99 -26.48 -20.46
C MET A 1 18.67 -25.11 -20.32
N ILE A 2 18.23 -24.49 -21.30
CA ILE A 2 17.97 -23.12 -21.24
C ILE A 2 16.95 -22.76 -20.26
N LYS A 3 15.88 -23.47 -20.19
CA LYS A 3 14.87 -23.15 -19.25
C LYS A 3 15.36 -23.34 -17.85
N LYS A 4 16.26 -24.24 -17.65
CA LYS A 4 16.82 -24.40 -16.40
C LYS A 4 17.59 -23.20 -15.99
N ARG A 5 18.25 -22.58 -16.94
CA ARG A 5 18.99 -21.43 -16.70
C ARG A 5 18.14 -20.28 -16.25
N ALA A 6 17.01 -20.10 -16.94
CA ALA A 6 16.12 -19.05 -16.57
C ALA A 6 15.65 -19.21 -15.15
N ARG A 7 15.38 -20.43 -14.78
CA ARG A 7 14.99 -20.68 -13.43
C ARG A 7 16.14 -20.53 -12.49
N GLY A 8 17.34 -20.90 -12.93
CA GLY A 8 18.53 -20.76 -12.13
C GLY A 8 18.87 -19.33 -11.81
N ASN A 9 18.35 -18.39 -12.60
CA ASN A 9 18.59 -16.99 -12.32
C ASN A 9 17.84 -16.50 -11.12
N LEU A 10 16.84 -17.24 -10.69
CA LEU A 10 16.10 -16.91 -9.48
C LEU A 10 16.79 -17.63 -8.34
N SER A 11 17.48 -16.89 -7.49
CA SER A 11 18.14 -17.51 -6.36
C SER A 11 17.08 -18.10 -5.43
N PRO A 12 17.43 -19.11 -4.63
CA PRO A 12 16.48 -19.65 -3.66
C PRO A 12 15.95 -18.61 -2.70
N ASN A 13 16.69 -17.49 -2.55
CA ASN A 13 16.31 -16.44 -1.62
C ASN A 13 15.59 -15.27 -2.26
N SER A 14 15.33 -15.32 -3.58
CA SER A 14 14.74 -14.18 -4.25
C SER A 14 13.35 -13.84 -3.71
N GLY A 15 12.52 -14.84 -3.42
CA GLY A 15 11.22 -14.63 -2.82
C GLY A 15 11.32 -14.08 -1.41
N ALA A 16 12.27 -14.59 -0.63
CA ALA A 16 12.48 -14.09 0.72
C ALA A 16 12.99 -12.66 0.71
N LYS A 17 13.84 -12.31 -0.24
CA LYS A 17 14.30 -10.95 -0.39
C LYS A 17 13.17 -10.00 -0.74
N ALA A 18 12.30 -10.39 -1.66
CA ALA A 18 11.16 -9.59 -2.04
C ALA A 18 10.21 -9.37 -0.86
N ARG A 19 9.95 -10.42 -0.10
CA ARG A 19 9.10 -10.30 1.09
C ARG A 19 9.71 -9.37 2.12
N ARG A 20 10.99 -9.49 2.35
CA ARG A 20 11.71 -8.65 3.31
C ARG A 20 11.67 -7.19 2.90
N LYS A 21 11.85 -6.93 1.60
CA LYS A 21 11.79 -5.58 1.05
C LYS A 21 10.39 -4.99 1.26
N GLY A 22 9.35 -5.77 0.99
CA GLY A 22 7.98 -5.34 1.20
C GLY A 22 7.68 -5.07 2.66
N HIS A 23 8.10 -5.97 3.55
CA HIS A 23 7.89 -5.78 4.98
C HIS A 23 8.64 -4.57 5.52
N ASN A 24 9.85 -4.33 5.02
CA ASN A 24 10.62 -3.16 5.43
C ASN A 24 9.93 -1.88 4.97
N PHE A 25 9.39 -1.87 3.77
CA PHE A 25 8.67 -0.71 3.26
C PHE A 25 7.42 -0.43 4.10
N GLU A 26 6.66 -1.47 4.43
CA GLU A 26 5.49 -1.33 5.30
C GLU A 26 5.86 -0.74 6.66
N ARG A 27 6.95 -1.21 7.25
CA ARG A 27 7.40 -0.67 8.52
C ARG A 27 7.79 0.80 8.44
N LEU A 28 8.45 1.19 7.36
CA LEU A 28 8.80 2.60 7.15
C LEU A 28 7.56 3.47 6.98
N ILE A 29 6.58 2.98 6.21
CA ILE A 29 5.33 3.70 6.02
C ILE A 29 4.58 3.83 7.34
N ARG A 30 4.51 2.73 8.12
CA ARG A 30 3.85 2.77 9.42
C ARG A 30 4.46 3.83 10.32
N LYS A 31 5.78 3.92 10.34
CA LYS A 31 6.47 4.94 11.13
C LYS A 31 6.02 6.34 10.76
N ARG A 32 5.82 6.58 9.47
CA ARG A 32 5.40 7.89 8.99
C ARG A 32 3.91 8.16 9.26
N LEU A 33 3.11 7.10 9.39
CA LEU A 33 1.67 7.23 9.68
C LEU A 33 1.40 7.44 11.17
N LEU A 34 2.26 6.95 12.04
CA LEU A 34 2.04 7.00 13.49
C LEU A 34 1.76 8.40 14.04
N PRO A 35 2.42 9.48 13.58
CA PRO A 35 2.09 10.82 14.09
C PRO A 35 0.66 11.24 13.78
N ILE A 36 0.05 10.68 12.72
CA ILE A 36 -1.32 10.99 12.33
C ILE A 36 -2.28 9.95 12.87
N TYR A 37 -1.87 8.69 12.85
CA TYR A 37 -2.68 7.55 13.28
C TYR A 37 -1.91 6.76 14.35
N PRO A 38 -1.99 7.18 15.61
CA PRO A 38 -1.17 6.57 16.68
C PRO A 38 -1.41 5.08 16.89
N LYS A 39 -2.56 4.56 16.46
CA LYS A 39 -2.89 3.14 16.62
C LYS A 39 -2.63 2.32 15.36
N CYS A 40 -1.95 2.91 14.38
CA CYS A 40 -1.66 2.22 13.13
C CYS A 40 -0.76 1.02 13.34
N GLN A 41 -1.16 -0.11 12.77
CA GLN A 41 -0.37 -1.34 12.77
C GLN A 41 -0.43 -1.95 11.39
N THR A 42 0.53 -2.82 11.05
CA THR A 42 0.43 -3.58 9.81
C THR A 42 -0.69 -4.61 9.97
N SER A 43 -1.47 -4.81 8.90
CA SER A 43 -2.54 -5.78 8.92
C SER A 43 -1.99 -7.20 9.04
N ARG A 44 -0.80 -7.44 8.51
CA ARG A 44 -0.13 -8.72 8.63
C ARG A 44 0.02 -9.13 10.08
N TYR A 45 0.22 -8.18 10.97
CA TYR A 45 0.30 -8.43 12.41
C TYR A 45 -1.08 -8.50 13.05
N ALA A 46 -1.99 -7.61 12.65
CA ALA A 46 -3.25 -7.39 13.35
C ALA A 46 -4.46 -8.12 12.75
N SER A 47 -4.49 -8.37 11.44
CA SER A 47 -5.65 -8.96 10.77
C SER A 47 -5.29 -9.62 9.47
N LYS A 48 -5.23 -10.96 9.48
CA LYS A 48 -4.96 -11.72 8.27
C LYS A 48 -6.02 -11.47 7.20
N MET A 49 -7.26 -11.30 7.60
CA MET A 49 -8.35 -11.06 6.64
C MET A 49 -8.10 -9.79 5.84
N LEU A 50 -7.72 -8.69 6.50
CA LEU A 50 -7.45 -7.44 5.81
C LEU A 50 -6.20 -7.57 4.94
N ASP A 51 -5.19 -8.26 5.42
CA ASP A 51 -3.99 -8.51 4.64
C ASP A 51 -4.34 -9.25 3.35
N ASP A 52 -5.20 -10.28 3.44
CA ASP A 52 -5.65 -11.05 2.27
C ASP A 52 -6.50 -10.19 1.32
N ASN A 53 -7.16 -9.16 1.82
CA ASN A 53 -7.98 -8.25 1.02
C ASN A 53 -7.16 -7.14 0.35
N GLY A 54 -5.85 -7.17 0.49
CA GLY A 54 -4.99 -6.17 -0.12
C GLY A 54 -4.86 -4.90 0.70
N ILE A 55 -5.18 -4.97 1.99
CA ILE A 55 -5.08 -3.84 2.91
C ILE A 55 -3.93 -4.12 3.85
N ASP A 56 -2.91 -3.27 3.84
CA ASP A 56 -1.67 -3.53 4.55
C ASP A 56 -1.59 -2.90 5.94
N PHE A 57 -2.52 -2.02 6.28
CA PHE A 57 -2.51 -1.33 7.57
C PHE A 57 -3.90 -1.30 8.20
N VAL A 58 -3.95 -1.29 9.52
CA VAL A 58 -5.16 -1.05 10.29
C VAL A 58 -4.98 0.22 11.11
N GLY A 59 -6.09 0.83 11.52
CA GLY A 59 -6.04 2.03 12.35
C GLY A 59 -5.82 3.31 11.57
N THR A 60 -6.19 3.34 10.29
CA THR A 60 -6.02 4.50 9.41
C THR A 60 -7.34 5.02 8.84
N TYR A 61 -8.46 4.68 9.48
CA TYR A 61 -9.78 5.11 9.00
C TYR A 61 -9.81 6.62 8.70
N PRO A 62 -10.41 7.06 7.58
CA PRO A 62 -11.22 6.30 6.62
C PRO A 62 -10.39 5.68 5.49
N PHE A 63 -9.08 5.83 5.51
CA PHE A 63 -8.24 5.34 4.43
C PHE A 63 -7.88 3.87 4.65
N VAL A 64 -8.01 3.08 3.59
CA VAL A 64 -7.51 1.71 3.58
C VAL A 64 -6.34 1.69 2.60
N ILE A 65 -5.20 1.24 3.08
CA ILE A 65 -3.93 1.50 2.41
C ILE A 65 -3.25 0.21 2.02
N GLN A 66 -2.81 0.15 0.76
CA GLN A 66 -1.89 -0.90 0.30
C GLN A 66 -0.56 -0.26 -0.03
N ALA A 67 0.53 -0.92 0.34
CA ALA A 67 1.90 -0.44 0.11
C ALA A 67 2.63 -1.40 -0.81
N LYS A 68 3.29 -0.87 -1.84
CA LYS A 68 4.05 -1.65 -2.81
C LYS A 68 5.40 -1.01 -3.07
N HIS A 69 6.47 -1.76 -2.88
CA HIS A 69 7.81 -1.33 -3.23
C HIS A 69 8.39 -2.33 -4.21
N VAL A 70 8.46 -1.95 -5.48
CA VAL A 70 8.91 -2.84 -6.56
C VAL A 70 9.93 -2.14 -7.42
N GLU A 71 10.73 -2.92 -8.12
CA GLU A 71 11.79 -2.35 -8.96
C GLU A 71 11.25 -1.67 -10.20
N ARG A 72 10.20 -2.23 -10.80
CA ARG A 72 9.68 -1.75 -12.08
C ARG A 72 8.48 -0.85 -11.99
N GLY A 73 7.93 -0.66 -10.82
CA GLY A 73 6.69 0.11 -10.68
C GLY A 73 5.47 -0.79 -10.76
N VAL A 74 4.30 -0.20 -10.61
CA VAL A 74 3.04 -0.93 -10.50
C VAL A 74 2.00 -0.34 -11.44
N ASN A 75 0.92 -1.09 -11.65
CA ASN A 75 -0.28 -0.59 -12.31
C ASN A 75 -1.24 -0.14 -11.21
N PRO A 76 -1.33 1.17 -10.91
CA PRO A 76 -2.15 1.62 -9.77
C PRO A 76 -3.62 1.31 -9.93
N GLN A 77 -4.16 1.44 -11.13
CA GLN A 77 -5.57 1.20 -11.37
C GLN A 77 -5.94 -0.24 -11.05
N LYS A 78 -5.10 -1.17 -11.47
CA LYS A 78 -5.34 -2.58 -11.21
C LYS A 78 -5.33 -2.86 -9.72
N ILE A 79 -4.33 -2.35 -9.01
CA ILE A 79 -4.19 -2.59 -7.59
C ILE A 79 -5.36 -2.01 -6.81
N LEU A 80 -5.71 -0.75 -7.09
CA LEU A 80 -6.84 -0.11 -6.42
C LEU A 80 -8.15 -0.86 -6.68
N SER A 81 -8.34 -1.34 -7.92
CA SER A 81 -9.56 -2.07 -8.28
C SER A 81 -9.67 -3.43 -7.61
N GLU A 82 -8.55 -4.04 -7.27
CA GLU A 82 -8.52 -5.36 -6.65
C GLU A 82 -8.59 -5.33 -5.13
N MET A 83 -8.45 -4.17 -4.52
CA MET A 83 -8.62 -4.05 -3.07
C MET A 83 -10.07 -4.32 -2.69
N ILE A 84 -10.28 -5.14 -1.68
CA ILE A 84 -11.62 -5.46 -1.19
C ILE A 84 -11.91 -4.53 -0.03
N ILE A 85 -12.80 -3.58 -0.27
CA ILE A 85 -13.08 -2.51 0.68
C ILE A 85 -14.57 -2.50 1.04
N GLU A 86 -14.88 -1.88 2.18
CA GLU A 86 -16.25 -1.72 2.64
C GLU A 86 -16.75 -0.33 2.28
N LYS A 87 -18.07 -0.14 2.35
CA LYS A 87 -18.67 1.15 2.09
C LYS A 87 -18.11 2.20 3.05
N GLY A 88 -17.70 3.32 2.51
CA GLY A 88 -17.11 4.39 3.30
C GLY A 88 -15.60 4.35 3.38
N ASP A 89 -14.99 3.23 3.02
CA ASP A 89 -13.54 3.14 2.97
C ASP A 89 -13.00 3.86 1.74
N ILE A 90 -11.85 4.48 1.89
CA ILE A 90 -11.18 5.19 0.80
C ILE A 90 -9.88 4.47 0.49
N PRO A 91 -9.80 3.77 -0.65
CA PRO A 91 -8.58 3.03 -0.97
C PRO A 91 -7.47 3.97 -1.41
N VAL A 92 -6.27 3.73 -0.90
CA VAL A 92 -5.07 4.49 -1.25
C VAL A 92 -3.93 3.51 -1.48
N LEU A 93 -3.17 3.73 -2.52
CA LEU A 93 -1.98 2.94 -2.80
C LEU A 93 -0.76 3.82 -2.56
N PHE A 94 0.09 3.40 -1.61
CA PHE A 94 1.42 3.98 -1.45
C PHE A 94 2.38 3.09 -2.21
N HIS A 95 3.06 3.64 -3.21
CA HIS A 95 3.96 2.82 -4.00
C HIS A 95 5.27 3.54 -4.27
N LYS A 96 6.31 2.75 -4.39
CA LYS A 96 7.65 3.25 -4.63
C LYS A 96 8.32 2.37 -5.66
N LYS A 97 8.86 2.99 -6.70
CA LYS A 97 9.74 2.36 -7.66
C LYS A 97 11.16 2.58 -7.18
N LYS A 98 12.02 1.60 -7.36
CA LYS A 98 13.41 1.70 -6.95
C LYS A 98 14.05 2.98 -7.50
N GLY A 99 14.69 3.75 -6.63
CA GLY A 99 15.35 5.00 -7.02
C GLY A 99 14.44 6.22 -7.03
N TYR A 100 13.15 6.06 -6.76
CA TYR A 100 12.20 7.18 -6.77
C TYR A 100 11.54 7.35 -5.42
N ARG A 101 10.92 8.51 -5.22
CA ARG A 101 10.18 8.77 -3.99
C ARG A 101 8.86 8.00 -3.97
N THR A 102 8.33 7.78 -2.79
CA THR A 102 7.02 7.16 -2.61
C THR A 102 5.92 8.08 -3.11
N ILE A 103 4.95 7.51 -3.80
CA ILE A 103 3.79 8.20 -4.33
C ILE A 103 2.55 7.66 -3.65
N ALA A 104 1.60 8.54 -3.33
CA ALA A 104 0.28 8.15 -2.87
C ALA A 104 -0.69 8.31 -4.03
N THR A 105 -1.42 7.24 -4.36
CA THR A 105 -2.36 7.23 -5.48
C THR A 105 -3.74 6.85 -4.98
N MET A 106 -4.77 7.56 -5.41
CA MET A 106 -6.16 7.27 -5.08
C MET A 106 -7.03 7.67 -6.26
N TRP A 107 -8.28 7.22 -6.24
CA TRP A 107 -9.23 7.61 -7.28
C TRP A 107 -9.50 9.12 -7.20
N LEU A 108 -9.60 9.75 -8.35
CA LEU A 108 -9.85 11.19 -8.40
C LEU A 108 -11.14 11.57 -7.68
N ASP A 109 -12.19 10.78 -7.84
CA ASP A 109 -13.46 11.09 -7.20
C ASP A 109 -13.34 11.11 -5.67
N ASP A 110 -12.58 10.17 -5.11
CA ASP A 110 -12.34 10.12 -3.68
C ASP A 110 -11.54 11.34 -3.22
N TRP A 111 -10.54 11.73 -4.00
CA TRP A 111 -9.72 12.91 -3.67
C TRP A 111 -10.56 14.18 -3.69
N LEU A 112 -11.42 14.32 -4.71
CA LEU A 112 -12.29 15.49 -4.82
C LEU A 112 -13.25 15.58 -3.66
N GLU A 113 -13.87 14.47 -3.28
CA GLU A 113 -14.81 14.43 -2.16
C GLU A 113 -14.14 14.85 -0.87
N ASN A 114 -12.96 14.30 -0.58
CA ASN A 114 -12.23 14.62 0.65
C ASN A 114 -11.73 16.05 0.66
N THR A 115 -11.26 16.55 -0.47
CA THR A 115 -10.79 17.92 -0.58
C THR A 115 -11.94 18.89 -0.39
N THR A 116 -13.11 18.58 -0.94
CA THR A 116 -14.29 19.42 -0.77
C THR A 116 -14.64 19.54 0.71
N LYS A 117 -14.61 18.44 1.44
CA LYS A 117 -14.90 18.46 2.88
C LYS A 117 -13.92 19.35 3.62
N LEU A 118 -12.64 19.24 3.32
CA LEU A 118 -11.61 20.05 3.97
C LEU A 118 -11.79 21.53 3.70
N VAL A 119 -12.14 21.89 2.47
CA VAL A 119 -12.34 23.29 2.09
C VAL A 119 -13.55 23.87 2.79
N VAL A 120 -14.65 23.10 2.83
CA VAL A 120 -15.87 23.54 3.51
C VAL A 120 -15.61 23.75 4.99
N GLU A 121 -14.92 22.84 5.65
CA GLU A 121 -14.57 22.99 7.07
C GLU A 121 -13.74 24.23 7.34
N LYS A 122 -12.85 24.58 6.41
CA LYS A 122 -12.02 25.76 6.59
C LYS A 122 -12.77 27.06 6.40
N ILE A 123 -13.79 27.06 5.55
CA ILE A 123 -14.59 28.24 5.29
C ILE A 123 -15.57 28.48 6.42
N LEU A 124 -16.05 27.41 6.99
CA LEU A 124 -17.00 27.51 8.10
C LEU A 124 -16.28 27.70 9.43
#